data_973cdf099147422b8c27806f53327829
#
_entry.id   973cdf099147422b8c27806f53327829
#
_cell.length_a   1.000
_cell.length_b   1.000
_cell.length_c   1.000
_cell.angle_alpha   90.00
_cell.angle_beta   90.00
_cell.angle_gamma   90.00
#
_symmetry.space_group_name_H-M   'P 1'
#
loop_
_entity.id
_entity.type
_entity.pdbx_description
1 polymer ?
#
loop_
_entity_poly.entity_id
_entity_poly.type
_entity_poly.pdbx_seq_one_letter_code
_entity_poly.pdbx_strand_id
1 'polypeptide(L)'
;TFSDLTLVFDRVLKYFNDLSLQEGTPTVMHGISNMALLSGAVNTSIGNSVFEVKRQMIINADAQGEYIPLCTRKVFLKYYNSKDPNFTVQQNFYWSEKDRLNYLEDIKKVLKSYIDAENNSKKLIKK
;
A
#
# COMPACT_ATOMS: atom_id res chain seq x y z
N THR A 1 22.91 3.17 25.60
CA THR A 1 24.16 3.20 24.80
C THR A 1 23.84 2.95 23.34
N PHE A 2 24.75 3.28 22.44
CA PHE A 2 24.61 3.06 21.00
C PHE A 2 24.42 1.58 20.65
N SER A 3 25.06 0.68 21.41
CA SER A 3 24.89 -0.78 21.26
C SER A 3 23.48 -1.25 21.64
N ASP A 4 22.83 -0.64 22.63
CA ASP A 4 21.45 -0.99 23.01
C ASP A 4 20.46 -0.54 21.93
N LEU A 5 20.70 0.62 21.31
CA LEU A 5 19.88 1.12 20.20
C LEU A 5 19.99 0.20 18.97
N THR A 6 21.18 -0.29 18.67
CA THR A 6 21.42 -1.25 17.58
C THR A 6 20.69 -2.56 17.83
N LEU A 7 20.74 -3.09 19.06
CA LEU A 7 20.01 -4.30 19.45
C LEU A 7 18.49 -4.16 19.32
N VAL A 8 17.94 -3.00 19.71
CA VAL A 8 16.51 -2.72 19.52
C VAL A 8 16.16 -2.62 18.05
N PHE A 9 16.99 -1.94 17.25
CA PHE A 9 16.80 -1.82 15.81
C PHE A 9 16.84 -3.18 15.10
N ASP A 10 17.80 -4.04 15.44
CA ASP A 10 17.90 -5.39 14.88
C ASP A 10 16.71 -6.27 15.24
N ARG A 11 16.18 -6.15 16.47
CA ARG A 11 14.94 -6.84 16.88
C ARG A 11 13.73 -6.38 16.09
N VAL A 12 13.60 -5.07 15.88
CA VAL A 12 12.52 -4.47 15.09
C VAL A 12 12.62 -4.92 13.64
N LEU A 13 13.82 -4.87 13.04
CA LEU A 13 14.04 -5.36 11.67
C LEU A 13 13.72 -6.85 11.54
N LYS A 14 14.16 -7.67 12.50
CA LYS A 14 13.86 -9.11 12.51
C LYS A 14 12.35 -9.34 12.57
N TYR A 15 11.64 -8.63 13.46
CA TYR A 15 10.18 -8.73 13.58
C TYR A 15 9.47 -8.40 12.27
N PHE A 16 9.86 -7.32 11.59
CA PHE A 16 9.29 -6.97 10.29
C PHE A 16 9.66 -7.94 9.19
N ASN A 17 10.87 -8.49 9.20
CA ASN A 17 11.28 -9.51 8.25
C ASN A 17 10.51 -10.83 8.48
N ASP A 18 10.31 -11.24 9.71
CA ASP A 18 9.55 -12.45 10.05
C ASP A 18 8.07 -12.29 9.65
N LEU A 19 7.47 -11.10 9.86
CA LEU A 19 6.13 -10.77 9.37
C LEU A 19 6.05 -10.83 7.84
N SER A 20 7.03 -10.28 7.13
CA SER A 20 7.05 -10.29 5.67
C SER A 20 7.28 -11.68 5.09
N LEU A 21 8.03 -12.53 5.78
CA LEU A 21 8.23 -13.95 5.40
C LEU A 21 6.97 -14.79 5.63
N GLN A 22 6.18 -14.48 6.67
CA GLN A 22 4.87 -15.13 6.90
C GLN A 22 3.81 -14.68 5.87
N GLU A 23 3.94 -13.48 5.33
CA GLU A 23 2.95 -12.86 4.45
C GLU A 23 3.19 -13.08 2.96
N GLY A 24 4.25 -13.79 2.54
CA GLY A 24 4.30 -14.14 1.14
C GLY A 24 5.65 -14.15 0.46
N THR A 25 5.60 -14.75 -0.71
CA THR A 25 6.68 -14.87 -1.68
C THR A 25 7.13 -13.49 -2.19
N PRO A 26 8.36 -13.35 -2.73
CA PRO A 26 8.85 -12.13 -3.38
C PRO A 26 7.89 -11.53 -4.41
N THR A 27 7.06 -12.34 -5.04
CA THR A 27 6.02 -11.94 -6.00
C THR A 27 4.96 -11.02 -5.37
N VAL A 28 4.68 -11.16 -4.08
CA VAL A 28 3.72 -10.31 -3.36
C VAL A 28 4.32 -8.93 -3.06
N MET A 29 5.61 -8.84 -2.77
CA MET A 29 6.29 -7.57 -2.48
C MET A 29 6.26 -6.61 -3.67
N HIS A 30 6.35 -7.12 -4.89
CA HIS A 30 6.32 -6.34 -6.13
C HIS A 30 4.97 -6.38 -6.86
N GLY A 31 3.94 -6.93 -6.21
CA GLY A 31 2.58 -6.94 -6.74
C GLY A 31 1.91 -5.56 -6.69
N ILE A 32 0.97 -5.31 -7.61
CA ILE A 32 0.24 -4.04 -7.70
C ILE A 32 -0.47 -3.67 -6.39
N SER A 33 -0.87 -4.66 -5.62
CA SER A 33 -1.50 -4.47 -4.30
C SER A 33 -0.57 -3.89 -3.23
N ASN A 34 0.73 -3.81 -3.53
CA ASN A 34 1.76 -3.24 -2.66
C ASN A 34 2.42 -1.99 -3.27
N MET A 35 1.82 -1.41 -4.30
CA MET A 35 2.33 -0.24 -5.01
C MET A 35 1.34 0.91 -4.93
N ALA A 36 1.85 2.13 -4.87
CA ALA A 36 1.07 3.35 -4.96
C ALA A 36 1.75 4.33 -5.93
N LEU A 37 0.94 5.04 -6.71
CA LEU A 37 1.44 6.01 -7.68
C LEU A 37 1.83 7.32 -6.98
N LEU A 38 3.05 7.78 -7.20
CA LEU A 38 3.59 9.03 -6.66
C LEU A 38 4.32 9.81 -7.74
N SER A 39 4.43 11.13 -7.58
CA SER A 39 5.36 11.93 -8.39
C SER A 39 6.81 11.52 -8.09
N GLY A 40 7.71 11.72 -9.06
CA GLY A 40 9.13 11.39 -8.89
C GLY A 40 9.76 12.09 -7.68
N ALA A 41 9.42 13.35 -7.44
CA ALA A 41 9.93 14.13 -6.31
C ALA A 41 9.49 13.54 -4.96
N VAL A 42 8.19 13.27 -4.80
CA VAL A 42 7.64 12.67 -3.56
C VAL A 42 8.20 11.27 -3.36
N ASN A 43 8.25 10.45 -4.41
CA ASN A 43 8.79 9.09 -4.31
C ASN A 43 10.27 9.08 -3.88
N THR A 44 11.08 10.00 -4.38
CA THR A 44 12.49 10.13 -3.99
C THR A 44 12.63 10.54 -2.52
N SER A 45 11.82 11.48 -2.04
CA SER A 45 11.86 11.94 -0.65
C SER A 45 11.44 10.87 0.36
N ILE A 46 10.48 10.02 -0.01
CA ILE A 46 9.97 8.94 0.83
C ILE A 46 10.98 7.78 0.99
N GLY A 47 11.71 7.44 -0.08
CA GLY A 47 12.72 6.38 -0.06
C GLY A 47 12.19 5.02 0.43
N ASN A 48 13.04 4.28 1.13
CA ASN A 48 12.74 2.96 1.69
C ASN A 48 12.20 2.99 3.13
N SER A 49 11.58 4.08 3.53
CA SER A 49 11.01 4.22 4.88
C SER A 49 9.88 3.23 5.16
N VAL A 50 9.63 2.95 6.44
CA VAL A 50 8.48 2.13 6.88
C VAL A 50 7.15 2.84 6.59
N PHE A 51 6.06 2.09 6.57
CA PHE A 51 4.75 2.58 6.14
C PHE A 51 4.30 3.85 6.88
N GLU A 52 4.42 3.90 8.21
CA GLU A 52 3.97 5.08 8.99
C GLU A 52 4.76 6.34 8.63
N VAL A 53 6.07 6.23 8.44
CA VAL A 53 6.90 7.38 8.00
C VAL A 53 6.44 7.85 6.62
N LYS A 54 6.22 6.93 5.68
CA LYS A 54 5.67 7.25 4.36
C LYS A 54 4.31 7.92 4.46
N ARG A 55 3.44 7.40 5.31
CA ARG A 55 2.11 7.93 5.56
C ARG A 55 2.16 9.38 6.02
N GLN A 56 2.98 9.71 7.00
CA GLN A 56 3.15 11.07 7.49
C GLN A 56 3.70 12.01 6.41
N MET A 57 4.66 11.55 5.62
CA MET A 57 5.22 12.33 4.51
C MET A 57 4.15 12.64 3.45
N ILE A 58 3.31 11.66 3.08
CA ILE A 58 2.21 11.84 2.12
C ILE A 58 1.16 12.81 2.66
N ILE A 59 0.78 12.68 3.92
CA ILE A 59 -0.19 13.60 4.56
C ILE A 59 0.36 15.03 4.56
N ASN A 60 1.63 15.21 4.89
CA ASN A 60 2.26 16.53 4.90
C ASN A 60 2.37 17.12 3.49
N ALA A 61 2.76 16.33 2.49
CA ALA A 61 2.83 16.76 1.09
C ALA A 61 1.45 17.22 0.57
N ASP A 62 0.40 16.43 0.86
CA ASP A 62 -0.99 16.79 0.51
C ASP A 62 -1.43 18.09 1.21
N ALA A 63 -1.11 18.26 2.48
CA ALA A 63 -1.41 19.48 3.24
C ALA A 63 -0.66 20.73 2.71
N GLN A 64 0.51 20.53 2.11
CA GLN A 64 1.31 21.60 1.48
C GLN A 64 0.85 21.92 0.04
N GLY A 65 -0.18 21.23 -0.45
CA GLY A 65 -0.74 21.44 -1.79
C GLY A 65 -0.02 20.66 -2.90
N GLU A 66 0.83 19.69 -2.57
CA GLU A 66 1.38 18.79 -3.56
C GLU A 66 0.30 17.85 -4.12
N TYR A 67 0.37 17.57 -5.41
CA TYR A 67 -0.57 16.66 -6.04
C TYR A 67 -0.31 15.21 -5.61
N ILE A 68 -1.24 14.66 -4.86
CA ILE A 68 -1.28 13.23 -4.51
C ILE A 68 -2.47 12.57 -5.21
N PRO A 69 -2.26 11.55 -6.06
CA PRO A 69 -3.38 10.84 -6.70
C PRO A 69 -4.38 10.32 -5.68
N LEU A 70 -5.68 10.39 -6.00
CA LEU A 70 -6.74 9.99 -5.08
C LEU A 70 -6.60 8.53 -4.61
N CYS A 71 -6.21 7.62 -5.49
CA CYS A 71 -5.97 6.21 -5.13
C CYS A 71 -4.84 6.07 -4.11
N THR A 72 -3.75 6.83 -4.27
CA THR A 72 -2.60 6.85 -3.33
C THR A 72 -3.01 7.44 -1.99
N ARG A 73 -3.76 8.55 -1.99
CA ARG A 73 -4.32 9.15 -0.77
C ARG A 73 -5.16 8.14 0.01
N LYS A 74 -6.05 7.41 -0.66
CA LYS A 74 -6.87 6.36 -0.05
C LYS A 74 -6.03 5.23 0.58
N VAL A 75 -4.93 4.83 -0.05
CA VAL A 75 -3.99 3.83 0.50
C VAL A 75 -3.42 4.31 1.84
N PHE A 76 -2.84 5.50 1.87
CA PHE A 76 -2.17 6.02 3.06
C PHE A 76 -3.15 6.44 4.17
N LEU A 77 -4.38 6.83 3.84
CA LEU A 77 -5.44 7.10 4.81
C LEU A 77 -6.21 5.85 5.26
N LYS A 78 -5.82 4.67 4.79
CA LYS A 78 -6.49 3.40 5.13
C LYS A 78 -8.00 3.39 4.80
N TYR A 79 -8.41 4.11 3.79
CA TYR A 79 -9.81 4.25 3.41
C TYR A 79 -10.51 2.91 3.11
N TYR A 80 -9.77 1.94 2.58
CA TYR A 80 -10.30 0.62 2.24
C TYR A 80 -10.73 -0.20 3.46
N ASN A 81 -10.21 0.12 4.64
CA ASN A 81 -10.52 -0.55 5.90
C ASN A 81 -11.51 0.21 6.77
N SER A 82 -11.98 1.38 6.34
CA SER A 82 -12.88 2.26 7.11
C SER A 82 -14.21 1.60 7.51
N LYS A 83 -14.61 0.54 6.82
CA LYS A 83 -15.83 -0.23 7.08
C LYS A 83 -15.59 -1.51 7.89
N ASP A 84 -14.36 -1.81 8.25
CA ASP A 84 -14.03 -2.98 9.06
C ASP A 84 -14.34 -2.69 10.55
N PRO A 85 -15.30 -3.39 11.17
CA PRO A 85 -15.64 -3.16 12.57
C PRO A 85 -14.51 -3.53 13.54
N ASN A 86 -13.52 -4.32 13.08
CA ASN A 86 -12.36 -4.72 13.86
C ASN A 86 -11.13 -3.84 13.62
N PHE A 87 -11.27 -2.77 12.85
CA PHE A 87 -10.17 -1.85 12.56
C PHE A 87 -9.76 -1.10 13.84
N THR A 88 -8.50 -1.19 14.20
CA THR A 88 -7.92 -0.50 15.36
C THR A 88 -7.01 0.64 14.93
N VAL A 89 -6.79 1.61 15.81
CA VAL A 89 -5.92 2.77 15.54
C VAL A 89 -4.49 2.31 15.23
N GLN A 90 -4.00 1.25 15.87
CA GLN A 90 -2.68 0.68 15.63
C GLN A 90 -2.49 0.21 14.19
N GLN A 91 -3.55 -0.21 13.51
CA GLN A 91 -3.49 -0.65 12.12
C GLN A 91 -3.19 0.49 11.13
N ASN A 92 -3.26 1.75 11.56
CA ASN A 92 -2.80 2.88 10.75
C ASN A 92 -1.28 2.92 10.57
N PHE A 93 -0.52 2.25 11.42
CA PHE A 93 0.94 2.36 11.45
C PHE A 93 1.66 1.36 10.55
N TYR A 94 0.96 0.37 10.00
CA TYR A 94 1.54 -0.65 9.13
C TYR A 94 0.63 -1.02 7.96
N TRP A 95 1.23 -1.59 6.91
CA TRP A 95 0.53 -2.07 5.72
C TRP A 95 0.45 -3.59 5.78
N SER A 96 -0.74 -4.13 6.08
CA SER A 96 -0.99 -5.55 6.29
C SER A 96 -1.40 -6.28 5.00
N GLU A 97 -1.46 -7.61 5.06
CA GLU A 97 -2.05 -8.43 4.01
C GLU A 97 -3.51 -8.05 3.73
N LYS A 98 -4.28 -7.80 4.77
CA LYS A 98 -5.67 -7.37 4.64
C LYS A 98 -5.79 -6.03 3.89
N ASP A 99 -4.88 -5.10 4.13
CA ASP A 99 -4.81 -3.85 3.37
C ASP A 99 -4.55 -4.10 1.89
N ARG A 100 -3.61 -5.00 1.56
CA ARG A 100 -3.29 -5.38 0.18
C ARG A 100 -4.49 -6.00 -0.53
N LEU A 101 -5.20 -6.92 0.13
CA LEU A 101 -6.37 -7.57 -0.43
C LEU A 101 -7.50 -6.58 -0.67
N ASN A 102 -7.81 -5.73 0.29
CA ASN A 102 -8.84 -4.71 0.15
C ASN A 102 -8.51 -3.70 -0.96
N TYR A 103 -7.25 -3.29 -1.06
CA TYR A 103 -6.79 -2.41 -2.13
C TYR A 103 -6.90 -3.08 -3.50
N LEU A 104 -6.49 -4.34 -3.61
CA LEU A 104 -6.62 -5.12 -4.85
C LEU A 104 -8.09 -5.25 -5.30
N GLU A 105 -9.00 -5.49 -4.37
CA GLU A 105 -10.43 -5.56 -4.67
C GLU A 105 -10.98 -4.21 -5.16
N ASP A 106 -10.53 -3.09 -4.61
CA ASP A 106 -10.92 -1.77 -5.11
C ASP A 106 -10.38 -1.50 -6.51
N ILE A 107 -9.12 -1.86 -6.79
CA ILE A 107 -8.54 -1.80 -8.15
C ILE A 107 -9.38 -2.62 -9.13
N LYS A 108 -9.74 -3.85 -8.78
CA LYS A 108 -10.59 -4.71 -9.64
C LYS A 108 -11.96 -4.09 -9.90
N LYS A 109 -12.59 -3.48 -8.88
CA LYS A 109 -13.88 -2.78 -9.05
C LYS A 109 -13.79 -1.62 -10.03
N VAL A 110 -12.75 -0.79 -9.89
CA VAL A 110 -12.53 0.36 -10.77
C VAL A 110 -12.27 -0.09 -12.22
N LEU A 111 -11.52 -1.17 -12.40
CA LEU A 111 -11.16 -1.69 -13.72
C LEU A 111 -12.22 -2.60 -14.35
N LYS A 112 -13.26 -2.97 -13.61
CA LYS A 112 -14.25 -3.95 -14.07
C LYS A 112 -14.88 -3.59 -15.41
N SER A 113 -15.27 -2.34 -15.59
CA SER A 113 -15.89 -1.87 -16.85
C SER A 113 -14.98 -2.03 -18.06
N TYR A 114 -13.67 -1.85 -17.90
CA TYR A 114 -12.67 -2.03 -18.96
C TYR A 114 -12.46 -3.51 -19.28
N ILE A 115 -12.40 -4.36 -18.26
CA ILE A 115 -12.23 -5.82 -18.42
C ILE A 115 -13.45 -6.42 -19.10
N ASP A 116 -14.67 -6.01 -18.72
CA ASP A 116 -15.90 -6.50 -19.31
C ASP A 116 -16.05 -6.04 -20.77
N ALA A 117 -15.64 -4.82 -21.11
CA ALA A 117 -15.63 -4.31 -22.47
C ALA A 117 -14.67 -5.11 -23.37
N GLU A 118 -13.48 -5.44 -22.90
CA GLU A 118 -12.50 -6.25 -23.63
C GLU A 118 -12.99 -7.68 -23.88
N ASN A 119 -13.59 -8.31 -22.88
CA ASN A 119 -14.16 -9.65 -23.00
C ASN A 119 -15.32 -9.71 -23.98
N ASN A 120 -16.16 -8.67 -24.04
CA ASN A 120 -17.26 -8.57 -25.00
C ASN A 120 -16.74 -8.37 -26.44
N SER A 121 -15.70 -7.56 -26.62
CA SER A 121 -15.06 -7.36 -27.94
C SER A 121 -14.43 -8.64 -28.46
N LYS A 122 -13.77 -9.43 -27.61
CA LYS A 122 -13.17 -10.73 -27.98
C LYS A 122 -14.22 -11.77 -28.36
N LYS A 123 -15.43 -11.72 -27.78
CA LYS A 123 -16.56 -12.61 -28.16
C LYS A 123 -17.13 -12.27 -29.53
N LEU A 124 -17.13 -11.00 -29.91
CA LEU A 124 -17.63 -10.55 -31.24
C LEU A 124 -16.67 -10.93 -32.37
N ILE A 125 -15.37 -10.99 -32.11
CA ILE A 125 -14.34 -11.34 -33.13
C ILE A 125 -14.29 -12.87 -33.40
N LYS A 126 -14.76 -13.69 -32.44
CA LYS A 126 -14.79 -15.18 -32.56
C LYS A 126 -16.05 -15.74 -33.25
N LYS A 127 -16.96 -14.90 -33.70
CA LYS A 127 -18.11 -15.26 -34.54
C LYS A 127 -17.83 -14.93 -35.97
#